data_b566bf09b1e5289d8e088464df9a7686
#
_entry.id   b566bf09b1e5289d8e088464df9a7686
#
_cell.length_a   1.000
_cell.length_b   1.000
_cell.length_c   1.000
_cell.angle_alpha   90.00
_cell.angle_beta   90.00
_cell.angle_gamma   90.00
#
_symmetry.space_group_name_H-M   'P 1'
#
loop_
_entity.id
_entity.type
_entity.pdbx_description
1 polymer ?
#
loop_
_entity_poly.entity_id
_entity_poly.type
_entity_poly.pdbx_seq_one_letter_code
_entity_poly.pdbx_strand_id
1 'polypeptide(L)'
;KSLYINSIIGSLSFSSIINFILIKGIKGSPYSNETYDLLGGLTINNFIDNNIIQFWVFSLFIWYILSIIFIKKFRIDIYKIIIALGTFSLALAFAGNDLVNFIGVPIAALESYNGWVGSGIDPNEFSMNILSEKVRPKPIYLFVSGLIMVVTILYSSKAKNVVKTSLDLSNQNIVDERFNSNLIGVSLVNIGRWLNNIFIKLAPKSLLNQIEKSFNTDNIEAFSSSQDRPSFDKLRASLNLVIAAILISLATSYKLPLSTTYVTFMVAMGTSLSDRAWGKESAVYRVSGVVNVIGSWFFTAFSAFCVCGLIVFLIHIGKTVAIIAIMIVSAAIIYRNHVLFKKKGEIKI
;
A
#
# COMPACT_ATOMS: atom_id res chain seq x y z
N LYS A 1 24.46 23.40 -0.98
CA LYS A 1 23.03 23.29 -1.40
C LYS A 1 22.46 21.89 -1.16
N SER A 2 23.17 20.83 -1.48
CA SER A 2 22.72 19.43 -1.32
C SER A 2 22.39 19.07 0.14
N LEU A 3 23.19 19.49 1.12
CA LEU A 3 22.94 19.22 2.55
C LEU A 3 21.57 19.71 3.02
N TYR A 4 21.24 20.97 2.73
CA TYR A 4 19.96 21.56 3.17
C TYR A 4 18.75 20.93 2.49
N ILE A 5 18.86 20.63 1.19
CA ILE A 5 17.78 19.97 0.43
C ILE A 5 17.53 18.58 1.01
N ASN A 6 18.59 17.79 1.22
CA ASN A 6 18.47 16.45 1.79
C ASN A 6 17.91 16.49 3.24
N SER A 7 18.26 17.53 4.01
CA SER A 7 17.72 17.72 5.35
C SER A 7 16.24 18.10 5.36
N ILE A 8 15.78 18.90 4.38
CA ILE A 8 14.37 19.23 4.21
C ILE A 8 13.58 17.96 3.83
N ILE A 9 14.07 17.18 2.86
CA ILE A 9 13.44 15.91 2.47
C ILE A 9 13.39 14.95 3.65
N GLY A 10 14.49 14.84 4.41
CA GLY A 10 14.54 14.03 5.64
C GLY A 10 13.51 14.48 6.68
N SER A 11 13.44 15.77 6.94
CA SER A 11 12.49 16.36 7.88
C SER A 11 11.05 16.08 7.49
N LEU A 12 10.68 16.34 6.25
CA LEU A 12 9.34 16.07 5.73
C LEU A 12 8.99 14.59 5.82
N SER A 13 9.93 13.72 5.43
CA SER A 13 9.73 12.27 5.45
C SER A 13 9.54 11.74 6.86
N PHE A 14 10.43 12.08 7.79
CA PHE A 14 10.34 11.59 9.17
C PHE A 14 9.12 12.15 9.90
N SER A 15 8.83 13.44 9.76
CA SER A 15 7.62 14.02 10.35
C SER A 15 6.35 13.34 9.85
N SER A 16 6.28 13.06 8.54
CA SER A 16 5.11 12.37 7.96
C SER A 16 5.00 10.93 8.50
N ILE A 17 6.10 10.17 8.54
CA ILE A 17 6.12 8.79 9.05
C ILE A 17 5.70 8.75 10.52
N ILE A 18 6.24 9.65 11.34
CA ILE A 18 5.96 9.69 12.79
C ILE A 18 4.52 10.11 13.05
N ASN A 19 4.03 11.13 12.37
CA ASN A 19 2.62 11.51 12.47
C ASN A 19 1.70 10.35 12.09
N PHE A 20 2.07 9.58 11.05
CA PHE A 20 1.34 8.38 10.69
C PHE A 20 1.33 7.34 11.82
N ILE A 21 2.49 7.02 12.40
CA ILE A 21 2.59 6.06 13.52
C ILE A 21 1.78 6.53 14.73
N LEU A 22 1.87 7.82 15.09
CA LEU A 22 1.12 8.40 16.20
C LEU A 22 -0.40 8.31 15.96
N ILE A 23 -0.85 8.72 14.79
CA ILE A 23 -2.29 8.70 14.48
C ILE A 23 -2.82 7.26 14.51
N LYS A 24 -2.12 6.31 13.91
CA LYS A 24 -2.57 4.91 13.83
C LYS A 24 -2.30 4.12 15.10
N GLY A 25 -1.10 4.25 15.68
CA GLY A 25 -0.69 3.48 16.84
C GLY A 25 -1.34 3.98 18.13
N ILE A 26 -1.30 5.28 18.38
CA ILE A 26 -1.74 5.87 19.66
C ILE A 26 -3.26 6.08 19.65
N LYS A 27 -3.81 6.72 18.60
CA LYS A 27 -5.26 6.96 18.52
C LYS A 27 -6.10 5.68 18.45
N GLY A 28 -5.55 4.60 17.93
CA GLY A 28 -6.20 3.29 17.89
C GLY A 28 -6.06 2.48 19.18
N SER A 29 -5.23 2.90 20.13
CA SER A 29 -5.01 2.16 21.37
C SER A 29 -6.19 2.34 22.35
N PRO A 30 -6.43 1.37 23.24
CA PRO A 30 -7.42 1.52 24.32
C PRO A 30 -7.15 2.72 25.23
N TYR A 31 -5.87 3.05 25.45
CA TYR A 31 -5.41 4.14 26.31
C TYR A 31 -5.68 5.53 25.74
N SER A 32 -5.99 5.65 24.46
CA SER A 32 -6.19 6.95 23.80
C SER A 32 -7.45 7.69 24.26
N ASN A 33 -8.40 6.98 24.86
CA ASN A 33 -9.65 7.51 25.39
C ASN A 33 -9.61 7.77 26.90
N GLU A 34 -8.50 7.44 27.57
CA GLU A 34 -8.30 7.74 28.99
C GLU A 34 -7.88 9.20 29.16
N THR A 35 -8.30 9.82 30.23
CA THR A 35 -7.93 11.21 30.58
C THR A 35 -6.66 11.22 31.42
N TYR A 36 -5.75 12.12 31.12
CA TYR A 36 -4.48 12.25 31.82
C TYR A 36 -4.33 13.68 32.39
N ASP A 37 -4.01 13.79 33.67
CA ASP A 37 -3.78 15.08 34.35
C ASP A 37 -2.64 15.89 33.70
N LEU A 38 -1.59 15.19 33.23
CA LEU A 38 -0.48 15.80 32.47
C LEU A 38 -0.90 16.49 31.18
N LEU A 39 -2.04 16.11 30.61
CA LEU A 39 -2.60 16.69 29.40
C LEU A 39 -3.73 17.68 29.71
N GLY A 40 -3.80 18.18 30.94
CA GLY A 40 -4.85 19.10 31.37
C GLY A 40 -6.24 18.47 31.46
N GLY A 41 -6.30 17.16 31.80
CA GLY A 41 -7.56 16.41 31.86
C GLY A 41 -8.15 16.03 30.52
N LEU A 42 -7.39 16.21 29.43
CA LEU A 42 -7.80 15.78 28.08
C LEU A 42 -7.43 14.32 27.83
N THR A 43 -8.17 13.70 26.94
CA THR A 43 -7.78 12.40 26.36
C THR A 43 -6.63 12.62 25.38
N ILE A 44 -5.81 11.58 25.15
CA ILE A 44 -4.72 11.65 24.16
C ILE A 44 -5.26 12.04 22.77
N ASN A 45 -6.42 11.51 22.39
CA ASN A 45 -7.07 11.84 21.13
C ASN A 45 -7.37 13.33 21.02
N ASN A 46 -8.04 13.90 22.02
CA ASN A 46 -8.40 15.31 22.03
C ASN A 46 -7.16 16.23 22.10
N PHE A 47 -6.14 15.83 22.87
CA PHE A 47 -4.89 16.58 22.95
C PHE A 47 -4.17 16.65 21.61
N ILE A 48 -4.06 15.52 20.90
CA ILE A 48 -3.44 15.47 19.56
C ILE A 48 -4.26 16.30 18.56
N ASP A 49 -5.59 16.16 18.57
CA ASP A 49 -6.45 16.87 17.61
C ASP A 49 -6.42 18.39 17.82
N ASN A 50 -6.41 18.84 19.05
CA ASN A 50 -6.35 20.29 19.38
C ASN A 50 -4.99 20.91 19.07
N ASN A 51 -3.90 20.11 19.08
CA ASN A 51 -2.53 20.61 18.91
C ASN A 51 -1.86 20.08 17.63
N ILE A 52 -2.60 19.61 16.66
CA ILE A 52 -2.04 18.90 15.48
C ILE A 52 -1.06 19.78 14.69
N ILE A 53 -1.35 21.07 14.52
CA ILE A 53 -0.49 22.00 13.79
C ILE A 53 0.82 22.24 14.53
N GLN A 54 0.74 22.52 15.86
CA GLN A 54 1.93 22.71 16.68
C GLN A 54 2.81 21.45 16.66
N PHE A 55 2.18 20.28 16.76
CA PHE A 55 2.88 19.00 16.70
C PHE A 55 3.60 18.81 15.36
N TRP A 56 2.97 19.16 14.23
CA TRP A 56 3.59 19.10 12.91
C TRP A 56 4.79 20.05 12.80
N VAL A 57 4.62 21.32 13.18
CA VAL A 57 5.69 22.34 13.10
C VAL A 57 6.87 21.95 13.98
N PHE A 58 6.61 21.50 15.21
CA PHE A 58 7.65 21.07 16.15
C PHE A 58 8.39 19.82 15.63
N SER A 59 7.66 18.85 15.12
CA SER A 59 8.21 17.65 14.51
C SER A 59 9.12 17.98 13.31
N LEU A 60 8.66 18.85 12.40
CA LEU A 60 9.45 19.30 11.25
C LEU A 60 10.76 19.96 11.70
N PHE A 61 10.71 20.82 12.70
CA PHE A 61 11.88 21.52 13.20
C PHE A 61 12.90 20.56 13.83
N ILE A 62 12.44 19.66 14.69
CA ILE A 62 13.31 18.66 15.32
C ILE A 62 13.97 17.77 14.27
N TRP A 63 13.18 17.22 13.34
CA TRP A 63 13.70 16.32 12.33
C TRP A 63 14.60 17.02 11.33
N TYR A 64 14.42 18.32 11.10
CA TYR A 64 15.34 19.10 10.28
C TYR A 64 16.73 19.19 10.95
N ILE A 65 16.78 19.52 12.23
CA ILE A 65 18.03 19.59 12.99
C ILE A 65 18.70 18.20 13.05
N LEU A 66 17.93 17.16 13.38
CA LEU A 66 18.45 15.79 13.45
C LEU A 66 18.98 15.32 12.09
N SER A 67 18.32 15.64 11.00
CA SER A 67 18.76 15.31 9.64
C SER A 67 20.11 15.98 9.31
N ILE A 68 20.30 17.25 9.70
CA ILE A 68 21.59 17.92 9.55
C ILE A 68 22.69 17.20 10.35
N ILE A 69 22.37 16.84 11.60
CA ILE A 69 23.33 16.14 12.48
C ILE A 69 23.68 14.77 11.89
N PHE A 70 22.72 13.99 11.43
CA PHE A 70 22.95 12.68 10.82
C PHE A 70 23.84 12.78 9.58
N ILE A 71 23.57 13.74 8.70
CA ILE A 71 24.35 13.90 7.47
C ILE A 71 25.73 14.46 7.77
N LYS A 72 25.83 15.54 8.59
CA LYS A 72 27.10 16.28 8.79
C LYS A 72 28.03 15.60 9.80
N LYS A 73 27.51 15.17 10.94
CA LYS A 73 28.31 14.60 12.04
C LYS A 73 28.55 13.12 11.85
N PHE A 74 27.50 12.36 11.56
CA PHE A 74 27.57 10.90 11.42
C PHE A 74 27.83 10.43 10.00
N ARG A 75 27.79 11.31 9.01
CA ARG A 75 27.95 10.99 7.57
C ARG A 75 27.05 9.87 7.08
N ILE A 76 25.84 9.78 7.66
CA ILE A 76 24.87 8.77 7.31
C ILE A 76 24.08 9.23 6.09
N ASP A 77 23.87 8.31 5.16
CA ASP A 77 22.94 8.52 4.04
C ASP A 77 21.51 8.55 4.53
N ILE A 78 20.90 9.75 4.59
CA ILE A 78 19.57 9.98 5.14
C ILE A 78 18.49 9.14 4.45
N TYR A 79 18.65 8.86 3.16
CA TYR A 79 17.70 8.07 2.39
C TYR A 79 17.64 6.62 2.85
N LYS A 80 18.76 6.04 3.32
CA LYS A 80 18.75 4.69 3.92
C LYS A 80 17.88 4.62 5.18
N ILE A 81 17.94 5.65 6.02
CA ILE A 81 17.12 5.73 7.23
C ILE A 81 15.65 5.90 6.84
N ILE A 82 15.36 6.80 5.88
CA ILE A 82 13.98 7.01 5.41
C ILE A 82 13.41 5.72 4.82
N ILE A 83 14.18 4.97 4.03
CA ILE A 83 13.76 3.68 3.47
C ILE A 83 13.45 2.68 4.59
N ALA A 84 14.31 2.55 5.58
CA ALA A 84 14.11 1.62 6.69
C ALA A 84 12.85 1.96 7.52
N LEU A 85 12.71 3.22 7.94
CA LEU A 85 11.54 3.68 8.70
C LEU A 85 10.27 3.71 7.84
N GLY A 86 10.38 4.10 6.57
CA GLY A 86 9.26 4.08 5.63
C GLY A 86 8.76 2.67 5.37
N THR A 87 9.65 1.69 5.25
CA THR A 87 9.28 0.28 5.11
C THR A 87 8.55 -0.22 6.35
N PHE A 88 9.05 0.11 7.54
CA PHE A 88 8.38 -0.24 8.79
C PHE A 88 7.00 0.40 8.90
N SER A 89 6.89 1.70 8.59
CA SER A 89 5.62 2.45 8.62
C SER A 89 4.60 1.87 7.64
N LEU A 90 5.04 1.54 6.43
CA LEU A 90 4.18 0.95 5.41
C LEU A 90 3.75 -0.46 5.78
N ALA A 91 4.64 -1.28 6.36
CA ALA A 91 4.31 -2.61 6.87
C ALA A 91 3.28 -2.53 8.00
N LEU A 92 3.40 -1.55 8.91
CA LEU A 92 2.42 -1.29 9.96
C LEU A 92 1.05 -0.88 9.37
N ALA A 93 1.06 -0.05 8.33
CA ALA A 93 -0.15 0.33 7.60
C ALA A 93 -0.84 -0.88 6.97
N PHE A 94 -0.07 -1.75 6.33
CA PHE A 94 -0.58 -2.98 5.72
C PHE A 94 -1.15 -3.92 6.79
N ALA A 95 -0.43 -4.14 7.88
CA ALA A 95 -0.93 -4.98 8.96
C ALA A 95 -2.27 -4.48 9.51
N GLY A 96 -2.43 -3.17 9.70
CA GLY A 96 -3.66 -2.58 10.18
C GLY A 96 -4.84 -2.60 9.19
N ASN A 97 -4.56 -2.68 7.88
CA ASN A 97 -5.59 -2.67 6.84
C ASN A 97 -5.83 -4.07 6.27
N ASP A 98 -4.79 -4.78 5.88
CA ASP A 98 -4.91 -6.03 5.14
C ASP A 98 -5.25 -7.22 6.02
N LEU A 99 -4.82 -7.24 7.30
CA LEU A 99 -5.16 -8.29 8.24
C LEU A 99 -6.68 -8.38 8.43
N VAL A 100 -7.35 -7.24 8.54
CA VAL A 100 -8.82 -7.19 8.71
C VAL A 100 -9.55 -7.72 7.48
N ASN A 101 -9.01 -7.52 6.28
CA ASN A 101 -9.66 -7.94 5.03
C ASN A 101 -9.85 -9.46 4.93
N PHE A 102 -8.98 -10.27 5.51
CA PHE A 102 -9.13 -11.72 5.44
C PHE A 102 -9.57 -12.38 6.76
N ILE A 103 -9.31 -11.76 7.92
CA ILE A 103 -9.75 -12.31 9.21
C ILE A 103 -11.04 -11.69 9.72
N GLY A 104 -11.42 -10.51 9.25
CA GLY A 104 -12.59 -9.78 9.74
C GLY A 104 -13.88 -10.57 9.57
N VAL A 105 -14.10 -11.20 8.42
CA VAL A 105 -15.31 -12.00 8.16
C VAL A 105 -15.41 -13.23 9.07
N PRO A 106 -14.39 -14.08 9.21
CA PRO A 106 -14.42 -15.19 10.17
C PRO A 106 -14.66 -14.75 11.62
N ILE A 107 -14.05 -13.65 12.06
CA ILE A 107 -14.27 -13.12 13.42
C ILE A 107 -15.69 -12.60 13.56
N ALA A 108 -16.20 -11.84 12.59
CA ALA A 108 -17.58 -11.35 12.63
C ALA A 108 -18.60 -12.52 12.69
N ALA A 109 -18.34 -13.58 11.94
CA ALA A 109 -19.17 -14.79 11.99
C ALA A 109 -19.13 -15.45 13.38
N LEU A 110 -17.95 -15.56 14.00
CA LEU A 110 -17.80 -16.13 15.34
C LEU A 110 -18.49 -15.27 16.41
N GLU A 111 -18.33 -13.95 16.34
CA GLU A 111 -18.97 -13.04 17.30
C GLU A 111 -20.51 -13.00 17.11
N SER A 112 -20.99 -13.11 15.88
CA SER A 112 -22.42 -13.26 15.59
C SER A 112 -22.99 -14.53 16.23
N TYR A 113 -22.27 -15.65 16.08
CA TYR A 113 -22.65 -16.92 16.70
C TYR A 113 -22.66 -16.83 18.23
N ASN A 114 -21.61 -16.27 18.83
CA ASN A 114 -21.53 -16.09 20.28
C ASN A 114 -22.64 -15.18 20.81
N GLY A 115 -22.92 -14.08 20.09
CA GLY A 115 -24.01 -13.18 20.44
C GLY A 115 -25.40 -13.84 20.38
N TRP A 116 -25.64 -14.62 19.33
CA TRP A 116 -26.84 -15.37 19.18
C TRP A 116 -27.01 -16.41 20.30
N VAL A 117 -26.04 -17.26 20.55
CA VAL A 117 -26.06 -18.28 21.61
C VAL A 117 -26.27 -17.63 22.98
N GLY A 118 -25.63 -16.49 23.24
CA GLY A 118 -25.78 -15.76 24.50
C GLY A 118 -27.15 -15.09 24.65
N SER A 119 -27.91 -14.84 23.58
CA SER A 119 -29.20 -14.19 23.63
C SER A 119 -30.36 -15.16 23.96
N GLY A 120 -30.21 -16.45 23.67
CA GLY A 120 -31.26 -17.44 23.83
C GLY A 120 -32.48 -17.28 22.89
N ILE A 121 -32.40 -16.39 21.89
CA ILE A 121 -33.46 -16.09 20.92
C ILE A 121 -33.35 -17.07 19.74
N ASP A 122 -34.50 -17.35 19.08
CA ASP A 122 -34.50 -18.18 17.87
C ASP A 122 -33.60 -17.56 16.78
N PRO A 123 -32.82 -18.35 16.01
CA PRO A 123 -31.93 -17.86 14.97
C PRO A 123 -32.63 -16.97 13.92
N ASN A 124 -33.90 -17.20 13.62
CA ASN A 124 -34.65 -16.42 12.64
C ASN A 124 -35.11 -15.06 13.16
N GLU A 125 -35.19 -14.90 14.49
CA GLU A 125 -35.64 -13.68 15.17
C GLU A 125 -34.46 -12.85 15.69
N PHE A 126 -33.27 -13.43 15.77
CA PHE A 126 -32.07 -12.75 16.27
C PHE A 126 -31.59 -11.68 15.32
N SER A 127 -31.56 -10.42 15.78
CA SER A 127 -31.00 -9.30 15.02
C SER A 127 -29.48 -9.25 15.14
N MET A 128 -28.79 -9.11 14.01
CA MET A 128 -27.32 -8.97 13.93
C MET A 128 -26.83 -7.56 14.32
N ASN A 129 -27.60 -6.77 15.04
CA ASN A 129 -27.24 -5.40 15.47
C ASN A 129 -25.94 -5.35 16.28
N ILE A 130 -25.55 -6.46 16.90
CA ILE A 130 -24.25 -6.58 17.59
C ILE A 130 -23.06 -6.27 16.68
N LEU A 131 -23.20 -6.49 15.38
CA LEU A 131 -22.15 -6.18 14.39
C LEU A 131 -22.17 -4.73 13.90
N SER A 132 -23.19 -3.94 14.25
CA SER A 132 -23.23 -2.51 13.90
C SER A 132 -22.27 -1.69 14.77
N GLU A 133 -21.87 -2.19 15.93
CA GLU A 133 -20.88 -1.61 16.80
C GLU A 133 -19.48 -2.16 16.54
N LYS A 134 -18.46 -1.54 17.18
CA LYS A 134 -17.07 -2.01 17.07
C LYS A 134 -16.91 -3.36 17.81
N VAL A 135 -16.80 -4.43 17.06
CA VAL A 135 -16.47 -5.75 17.59
C VAL A 135 -15.01 -5.79 18.03
N ARG A 136 -14.75 -6.20 19.28
CA ARG A 136 -13.40 -6.37 19.83
C ARG A 136 -13.04 -7.85 19.85
N PRO A 137 -12.26 -8.36 18.86
CA PRO A 137 -11.86 -9.75 18.84
C PRO A 137 -10.87 -10.05 19.96
N LYS A 138 -10.84 -11.31 20.40
CA LYS A 138 -9.80 -11.76 21.35
C LYS A 138 -8.41 -11.61 20.68
N PRO A 139 -7.42 -11.00 21.37
CA PRO A 139 -6.08 -10.74 20.80
C PRO A 139 -5.40 -11.98 20.23
N ILE A 140 -5.70 -13.15 20.77
CA ILE A 140 -5.13 -14.42 20.29
C ILE A 140 -5.49 -14.72 18.83
N TYR A 141 -6.71 -14.38 18.37
CA TYR A 141 -7.12 -14.59 17.01
C TYR A 141 -6.30 -13.71 16.03
N LEU A 142 -6.05 -12.46 16.42
CA LEU A 142 -5.23 -11.53 15.64
C LEU A 142 -3.77 -12.00 15.60
N PHE A 143 -3.24 -12.47 16.72
CA PHE A 143 -1.87 -12.97 16.81
C PHE A 143 -1.66 -14.20 15.91
N VAL A 144 -2.54 -15.21 16.02
CA VAL A 144 -2.44 -16.43 15.21
C VAL A 144 -2.58 -16.12 13.73
N SER A 145 -3.51 -15.24 13.35
CA SER A 145 -3.71 -14.85 11.96
C SER A 145 -2.54 -14.07 11.40
N GLY A 146 -1.97 -13.14 12.19
CA GLY A 146 -0.76 -12.42 11.83
C GLY A 146 0.42 -13.37 11.63
N LEU A 147 0.58 -14.36 12.48
CA LEU A 147 1.62 -15.39 12.35
C LEU A 147 1.46 -16.20 11.06
N ILE A 148 0.22 -16.64 10.76
CA ILE A 148 -0.07 -17.36 9.50
C ILE A 148 0.26 -16.48 8.30
N MET A 149 -0.10 -15.19 8.33
CA MET A 149 0.20 -14.25 7.26
C MET A 149 1.72 -14.10 7.05
N VAL A 150 2.50 -13.92 8.11
CA VAL A 150 3.97 -13.80 8.03
C VAL A 150 4.58 -15.04 7.42
N VAL A 151 4.21 -16.23 7.91
CA VAL A 151 4.71 -17.50 7.39
C VAL A 151 4.33 -17.67 5.91
N THR A 152 3.09 -17.34 5.54
CA THR A 152 2.64 -17.46 4.16
C THR A 152 3.40 -16.52 3.22
N ILE A 153 3.62 -15.27 3.60
CA ILE A 153 4.37 -14.30 2.77
C ILE A 153 5.83 -14.74 2.59
N LEU A 154 6.47 -15.23 3.65
CA LEU A 154 7.87 -15.67 3.59
C LEU A 154 8.07 -16.86 2.64
N TYR A 155 7.14 -17.81 2.63
CA TYR A 155 7.28 -19.05 1.86
C TYR A 155 6.52 -19.07 0.52
N SER A 156 5.63 -18.09 0.26
CA SER A 156 4.82 -18.08 -0.95
C SER A 156 5.57 -17.54 -2.16
N SER A 157 5.84 -18.40 -3.11
CA SER A 157 6.38 -18.01 -4.43
C SER A 157 5.40 -17.11 -5.21
N LYS A 158 4.09 -17.26 -4.98
CA LYS A 158 3.07 -16.41 -5.61
C LYS A 158 3.16 -14.97 -5.13
N ALA A 159 3.35 -14.73 -3.83
CA ALA A 159 3.55 -13.39 -3.27
C ALA A 159 4.80 -12.72 -3.87
N LYS A 160 5.90 -13.46 -4.00
CA LYS A 160 7.13 -12.96 -4.64
C LYS A 160 6.91 -12.53 -6.09
N ASN A 161 6.07 -13.24 -6.86
CA ASN A 161 5.76 -12.88 -8.24
C ASN A 161 4.95 -11.58 -8.36
N VAL A 162 4.08 -11.28 -7.41
CA VAL A 162 3.34 -10.00 -7.37
C VAL A 162 4.32 -8.83 -7.17
N VAL A 163 5.22 -8.96 -6.20
CA VAL A 163 6.27 -7.95 -5.96
C VAL A 163 7.15 -7.76 -7.20
N LYS A 164 7.57 -8.85 -7.85
CA LYS A 164 8.36 -8.79 -9.08
C LYS A 164 7.63 -8.03 -10.19
N THR A 165 6.34 -8.28 -10.40
CA THR A 165 5.57 -7.55 -11.43
C THR A 165 5.51 -6.04 -11.16
N SER A 166 5.31 -5.65 -9.90
CA SER A 166 5.33 -4.23 -9.51
C SER A 166 6.70 -3.58 -9.73
N LEU A 167 7.78 -4.30 -9.41
CA LEU A 167 9.14 -3.84 -9.65
C LEU A 167 9.46 -3.72 -11.13
N ASP A 168 9.09 -4.71 -11.95
CA ASP A 168 9.32 -4.71 -13.40
C ASP A 168 8.64 -3.50 -14.07
N LEU A 169 7.40 -3.18 -13.69
CA LEU A 169 6.67 -2.03 -14.22
C LEU A 169 7.24 -0.69 -13.78
N SER A 170 7.82 -0.61 -12.58
CA SER A 170 8.42 0.63 -12.03
C SER A 170 9.90 0.81 -12.37
N ASN A 171 10.52 -0.16 -13.05
CA ASN A 171 11.95 -0.18 -13.32
C ASN A 171 12.35 0.95 -14.26
N GLN A 172 13.51 1.60 -13.97
CA GLN A 172 14.12 2.65 -14.80
C GLN A 172 14.97 2.08 -15.95
N ASN A 173 15.40 0.82 -15.85
CA ASN A 173 16.23 0.20 -16.86
C ASN A 173 15.39 -0.19 -18.09
N ILE A 174 16.04 -0.23 -19.26
CA ILE A 174 15.45 -0.75 -20.49
C ILE A 174 15.31 -2.25 -20.30
N VAL A 175 14.08 -2.72 -20.16
CA VAL A 175 13.71 -4.14 -20.06
C VAL A 175 12.74 -4.43 -21.19
N ASP A 176 12.77 -5.63 -21.73
CA ASP A 176 11.78 -6.10 -22.72
C ASP A 176 10.37 -5.85 -22.18
N GLU A 177 9.55 -5.19 -22.97
CA GLU A 177 8.21 -4.79 -22.57
C GLU A 177 7.32 -6.01 -22.41
N ARG A 178 6.81 -6.20 -21.20
CA ARG A 178 6.05 -7.39 -20.80
C ARG A 178 4.59 -7.40 -21.28
N PHE A 179 4.06 -6.22 -21.58
CA PHE A 179 2.66 -6.02 -21.94
C PHE A 179 2.54 -5.49 -23.37
N ASN A 180 1.53 -5.95 -24.08
CA ASN A 180 1.16 -5.40 -25.39
C ASN A 180 0.40 -4.07 -25.21
N SER A 181 0.52 -3.19 -26.21
CA SER A 181 -0.27 -1.96 -26.23
C SER A 181 -1.75 -2.24 -26.33
N ASN A 182 -2.57 -1.47 -25.63
CA ASN A 182 -4.03 -1.49 -25.74
C ASN A 182 -4.57 -0.10 -26.09
N LEU A 183 -5.81 -0.04 -26.62
CA LEU A 183 -6.44 1.20 -27.04
C LEU A 183 -6.56 2.23 -25.91
N ILE A 184 -6.85 1.78 -24.70
CA ILE A 184 -6.98 2.65 -23.52
C ILE A 184 -5.62 3.26 -23.15
N GLY A 185 -4.55 2.45 -23.12
CA GLY A 185 -3.20 2.92 -22.86
C GLY A 185 -2.72 3.93 -23.89
N VAL A 186 -2.95 3.67 -25.18
CA VAL A 186 -2.66 4.62 -26.26
C VAL A 186 -3.40 5.94 -26.06
N SER A 187 -4.70 5.89 -25.75
CA SER A 187 -5.53 7.09 -25.53
C SER A 187 -5.05 7.90 -24.34
N LEU A 188 -4.72 7.25 -23.22
CA LEU A 188 -4.19 7.92 -22.02
C LEU A 188 -2.85 8.59 -22.28
N VAL A 189 -1.94 7.94 -23.01
CA VAL A 189 -0.65 8.54 -23.38
C VAL A 189 -0.85 9.74 -24.31
N ASN A 190 -1.79 9.67 -25.26
CA ASN A 190 -2.11 10.79 -26.13
C ASN A 190 -2.72 11.97 -25.38
N ILE A 191 -3.60 11.73 -24.41
CA ILE A 191 -4.11 12.78 -23.50
C ILE A 191 -2.95 13.40 -22.71
N GLY A 192 -2.05 12.57 -22.14
CA GLY A 192 -0.86 13.05 -21.44
C GLY A 192 0.03 13.93 -22.30
N ARG A 193 0.26 13.54 -23.55
CA ARG A 193 1.03 14.36 -24.53
C ARG A 193 0.32 15.67 -24.84
N TRP A 194 -0.98 15.67 -25.02
CA TRP A 194 -1.76 16.88 -25.27
C TRP A 194 -1.66 17.84 -24.06
N LEU A 195 -1.82 17.34 -22.83
CA LEU A 195 -1.65 18.15 -21.62
C LEU A 195 -0.22 18.70 -21.50
N ASN A 196 0.80 17.89 -21.79
CA ASN A 196 2.19 18.34 -21.80
C ASN A 196 2.45 19.45 -22.83
N ASN A 197 1.85 19.35 -24.03
CA ASN A 197 1.98 20.39 -25.04
C ASN A 197 1.32 21.71 -24.61
N ILE A 198 0.20 21.65 -23.89
CA ILE A 198 -0.42 22.84 -23.28
C ILE A 198 0.51 23.42 -22.22
N PHE A 199 1.08 22.59 -21.35
CA PHE A 199 2.01 23.03 -20.32
C PHE A 199 3.23 23.73 -20.93
N ILE A 200 3.85 23.14 -21.96
CA ILE A 200 5.01 23.74 -22.67
C ILE A 200 4.67 25.10 -23.28
N LYS A 201 3.44 25.28 -23.80
CA LYS A 201 2.99 26.57 -24.35
C LYS A 201 2.76 27.63 -23.28
N LEU A 202 2.31 27.25 -22.10
CA LEU A 202 1.96 28.16 -21.00
C LEU A 202 3.14 28.44 -20.06
N ALA A 203 4.10 27.52 -19.95
CA ALA A 203 5.20 27.63 -19.01
C ALA A 203 6.27 28.65 -19.48
N PRO A 204 6.84 29.45 -18.58
CA PRO A 204 7.94 30.35 -18.89
C PRO A 204 9.17 29.59 -19.41
N LYS A 205 9.83 30.13 -20.43
CA LYS A 205 11.06 29.50 -21.02
C LYS A 205 12.16 29.24 -19.99
N SER A 206 12.28 30.10 -18.98
CA SER A 206 13.23 29.92 -17.86
C SER A 206 12.96 28.63 -17.07
N LEU A 207 11.71 28.32 -16.80
CA LEU A 207 11.28 27.12 -16.09
C LEU A 207 11.52 25.87 -16.93
N LEU A 208 11.22 25.92 -18.24
CA LEU A 208 11.47 24.81 -19.16
C LEU A 208 12.97 24.48 -19.25
N ASN A 209 13.81 25.52 -19.38
CA ASN A 209 15.27 25.33 -19.42
C ASN A 209 15.82 24.77 -18.11
N GLN A 210 15.26 25.15 -16.96
CA GLN A 210 15.66 24.56 -15.67
C GLN A 210 15.28 23.09 -15.58
N ILE A 211 14.06 22.74 -16.02
CA ILE A 211 13.60 21.35 -16.06
C ILE A 211 14.51 20.51 -16.97
N GLU A 212 14.79 20.98 -18.19
CA GLU A 212 15.64 20.24 -19.11
C GLU A 212 17.09 20.07 -18.60
N LYS A 213 17.66 21.10 -17.99
CA LYS A 213 18.98 20.98 -17.34
C LYS A 213 18.99 19.95 -16.20
N SER A 214 17.89 19.78 -15.48
CA SER A 214 17.78 18.79 -14.40
C SER A 214 17.74 17.35 -14.91
N PHE A 215 17.34 17.13 -16.16
CA PHE A 215 17.29 15.81 -16.80
C PHE A 215 18.51 15.52 -17.70
N ASN A 216 19.49 16.45 -17.77
CA ASN A 216 20.72 16.21 -18.53
C ASN A 216 21.62 15.22 -17.76
N THR A 217 21.91 14.08 -18.38
CA THR A 217 22.70 12.98 -17.82
C THR A 217 24.13 12.90 -18.40
N ASP A 218 24.54 13.86 -19.20
CA ASP A 218 25.85 13.80 -19.92
C ASP A 218 27.06 13.67 -18.97
N ASN A 219 26.93 14.06 -17.71
CA ASN A 219 27.97 14.03 -16.70
C ASN A 219 27.84 12.88 -15.68
N ILE A 220 26.94 11.93 -15.91
CA ILE A 220 26.74 10.78 -14.99
C ILE A 220 27.62 9.64 -15.50
N GLU A 221 28.65 9.26 -14.72
CA GLU A 221 29.45 8.07 -15.00
C GLU A 221 28.55 6.85 -15.16
N ALA A 222 28.64 6.17 -16.29
CA ALA A 222 27.86 4.96 -16.55
C ALA A 222 28.28 3.87 -15.57
N PHE A 223 27.35 3.41 -14.76
CA PHE A 223 27.57 2.25 -13.89
C PHE A 223 28.00 1.03 -14.71
N SER A 224 29.15 0.47 -14.39
CA SER A 224 29.88 -0.49 -15.21
C SER A 224 29.35 -1.92 -15.24
N SER A 225 28.26 -2.26 -14.53
CA SER A 225 27.68 -3.61 -14.60
C SER A 225 26.16 -3.61 -14.55
N SER A 226 25.54 -4.31 -15.50
CA SER A 226 24.10 -4.39 -15.67
C SER A 226 23.39 -5.32 -14.66
N GLN A 227 24.14 -6.16 -13.92
CA GLN A 227 23.57 -7.19 -13.05
C GLN A 227 23.16 -6.71 -11.65
N ASP A 228 23.73 -5.62 -11.14
CA ASP A 228 23.51 -5.13 -9.77
C ASP A 228 22.79 -3.77 -9.70
N ARG A 229 22.15 -3.32 -10.79
CA ARG A 229 21.45 -2.03 -10.78
C ARG A 229 20.11 -2.16 -10.05
N PRO A 230 19.85 -1.34 -9.02
CA PRO A 230 18.53 -1.30 -8.40
C PRO A 230 17.48 -0.83 -9.40
N SER A 231 16.24 -1.28 -9.25
CA SER A 231 15.12 -0.92 -10.13
C SER A 231 14.85 0.58 -10.17
N PHE A 232 15.19 1.31 -9.12
CA PHE A 232 15.09 2.75 -8.99
C PHE A 232 16.03 3.26 -7.89
N ASP A 233 16.33 4.57 -7.92
CA ASP A 233 17.26 5.19 -6.98
C ASP A 233 16.70 5.30 -5.54
N LYS A 234 17.59 5.63 -4.57
CA LYS A 234 17.21 5.74 -3.16
C LYS A 234 16.22 6.89 -2.88
N LEU A 235 16.33 7.99 -3.61
CA LEU A 235 15.41 9.12 -3.47
C LEU A 235 13.99 8.69 -3.83
N ARG A 236 13.83 8.04 -4.99
CA ARG A 236 12.55 7.53 -5.44
C ARG A 236 12.00 6.44 -4.52
N ALA A 237 12.86 5.51 -4.06
CA ALA A 237 12.47 4.52 -3.07
C ALA A 237 11.91 5.18 -1.79
N SER A 238 12.61 6.19 -1.28
CA SER A 238 12.18 6.96 -0.11
C SER A 238 10.84 7.66 -0.34
N LEU A 239 10.68 8.34 -1.47
CA LEU A 239 9.44 9.05 -1.83
C LEU A 239 8.27 8.07 -1.98
N ASN A 240 8.47 6.93 -2.64
CA ASN A 240 7.44 5.92 -2.79
C ASN A 240 6.89 5.45 -1.44
N LEU A 241 7.78 5.17 -0.49
CA LEU A 241 7.39 4.69 0.85
C LEU A 241 6.65 5.78 1.64
N VAL A 242 7.16 7.01 1.64
CA VAL A 242 6.59 8.12 2.39
C VAL A 242 5.22 8.53 1.83
N ILE A 243 5.12 8.71 0.51
CA ILE A 243 3.88 9.13 -0.13
C ILE A 243 2.80 8.04 0.02
N ALA A 244 3.17 6.77 -0.17
CA ALA A 244 2.23 5.67 0.05
C ALA A 244 1.73 5.63 1.50
N ALA A 245 2.62 5.77 2.48
CA ALA A 245 2.25 5.80 3.89
C ALA A 245 1.30 6.98 4.21
N ILE A 246 1.56 8.17 3.66
CA ILE A 246 0.69 9.36 3.82
C ILE A 246 -0.69 9.10 3.23
N LEU A 247 -0.77 8.64 1.99
CA LEU A 247 -2.04 8.42 1.30
C LEU A 247 -2.89 7.35 1.99
N ILE A 248 -2.27 6.24 2.42
CA ILE A 248 -2.96 5.18 3.17
C ILE A 248 -3.44 5.73 4.53
N SER A 249 -2.61 6.51 5.22
CA SER A 249 -2.99 7.13 6.49
C SER A 249 -4.19 8.06 6.35
N LEU A 250 -4.16 8.95 5.37
CA LEU A 250 -5.27 9.87 5.08
C LEU A 250 -6.55 9.11 4.77
N ALA A 251 -6.52 8.18 3.83
CA ALA A 251 -7.70 7.41 3.46
C ALA A 251 -8.27 6.61 4.65
N THR A 252 -7.39 6.02 5.47
CA THR A 252 -7.85 5.31 6.67
C THR A 252 -8.44 6.25 7.71
N SER A 253 -7.90 7.47 7.85
CA SER A 253 -8.44 8.49 8.77
C SER A 253 -9.85 8.91 8.36
N TYR A 254 -10.11 8.99 7.07
CA TYR A 254 -11.43 9.25 6.52
C TYR A 254 -12.31 8.00 6.39
N LYS A 255 -11.85 6.84 6.90
CA LYS A 255 -12.56 5.55 6.81
C LYS A 255 -12.91 5.16 5.36
N LEU A 256 -12.09 5.57 4.40
CA LEU A 256 -12.28 5.23 2.99
C LEU A 256 -11.78 3.79 2.75
N PRO A 257 -12.56 2.94 2.07
CA PRO A 257 -12.10 1.63 1.66
C PRO A 257 -11.05 1.79 0.55
N LEU A 258 -9.84 1.29 0.78
CA LEU A 258 -8.78 1.31 -0.22
C LEU A 258 -7.95 0.03 -0.18
N SER A 259 -7.37 -0.31 -1.33
CA SER A 259 -6.34 -1.33 -1.41
C SER A 259 -4.97 -0.70 -1.21
N THR A 260 -4.24 -1.13 -0.19
CA THR A 260 -2.88 -0.67 0.09
C THR A 260 -1.92 -1.02 -1.05
N THR A 261 -2.09 -2.19 -1.66
CA THR A 261 -1.34 -2.62 -2.85
C THR A 261 -1.60 -1.69 -4.05
N TYR A 262 -2.85 -1.27 -4.26
CA TYR A 262 -3.19 -0.31 -5.32
C TYR A 262 -2.49 1.02 -5.11
N VAL A 263 -2.53 1.57 -3.89
CA VAL A 263 -1.91 2.86 -3.57
C VAL A 263 -0.40 2.80 -3.80
N THR A 264 0.29 1.79 -3.27
CA THR A 264 1.74 1.65 -3.43
C THR A 264 2.15 1.47 -4.88
N PHE A 265 1.39 0.69 -5.64
CA PHE A 265 1.62 0.50 -7.07
C PHE A 265 1.45 1.82 -7.84
N MET A 266 0.37 2.57 -7.60
CA MET A 266 0.12 3.83 -8.29
C MET A 266 1.13 4.92 -7.92
N VAL A 267 1.60 4.96 -6.68
CA VAL A 267 2.70 5.87 -6.27
C VAL A 267 3.98 5.52 -7.02
N ALA A 268 4.35 4.23 -7.08
CA ALA A 268 5.54 3.79 -7.82
C ALA A 268 5.46 4.13 -9.32
N MET A 269 4.28 3.99 -9.91
CA MET A 269 4.05 4.36 -11.32
C MET A 269 4.13 5.88 -11.52
N GLY A 270 3.52 6.66 -10.62
CA GLY A 270 3.55 8.12 -10.67
C GLY A 270 4.96 8.69 -10.55
N THR A 271 5.78 8.17 -9.66
CA THR A 271 7.19 8.58 -9.53
C THR A 271 8.02 8.15 -10.74
N SER A 272 7.75 6.98 -11.33
CA SER A 272 8.39 6.55 -12.58
C SER A 272 8.10 7.49 -13.75
N LEU A 273 6.86 7.95 -13.85
CA LEU A 273 6.44 8.90 -14.86
C LEU A 273 7.11 10.27 -14.64
N SER A 274 7.16 10.73 -13.39
CA SER A 274 7.79 12.00 -13.01
C SER A 274 9.28 12.03 -13.34
N ASP A 275 9.99 10.93 -13.11
CA ASP A 275 11.42 10.79 -13.42
C ASP A 275 11.73 10.63 -14.91
N ARG A 276 10.73 10.66 -15.78
CA ARG A 276 10.88 10.34 -17.20
C ARG A 276 11.60 8.99 -17.42
N ALA A 277 11.42 8.05 -16.48
CA ALA A 277 12.04 6.73 -16.53
C ALA A 277 11.60 5.92 -17.75
N TRP A 278 10.52 6.33 -18.40
CA TRP A 278 9.98 5.66 -19.58
C TRP A 278 10.31 6.44 -20.84
N GLY A 279 10.88 5.76 -21.83
CA GLY A 279 11.03 6.30 -23.18
C GLY A 279 9.67 6.57 -23.83
N LYS A 280 9.65 7.37 -24.90
CA LYS A 280 8.40 7.76 -25.58
C LYS A 280 7.60 6.57 -26.11
N GLU A 281 8.28 5.53 -26.56
CA GLU A 281 7.65 4.30 -27.07
C GLU A 281 7.25 3.36 -25.93
N SER A 282 8.13 3.17 -24.94
CA SER A 282 7.89 2.35 -23.77
C SER A 282 6.70 2.83 -22.91
N ALA A 283 6.42 4.13 -22.88
CA ALA A 283 5.30 4.69 -22.11
C ALA A 283 3.94 4.05 -22.46
N VAL A 284 3.68 3.77 -23.76
CA VAL A 284 2.41 3.16 -24.19
C VAL A 284 2.26 1.76 -23.62
N TYR A 285 3.30 0.94 -23.69
CA TYR A 285 3.27 -0.45 -23.19
C TYR A 285 3.13 -0.49 -21.67
N ARG A 286 3.82 0.38 -20.94
CA ARG A 286 3.76 0.45 -19.48
C ARG A 286 2.42 0.98 -18.98
N VAL A 287 1.88 2.03 -19.59
CA VAL A 287 0.54 2.52 -19.28
C VAL A 287 -0.51 1.45 -19.59
N SER A 288 -0.38 0.74 -20.72
CA SER A 288 -1.25 -0.40 -21.03
C SER A 288 -1.14 -1.50 -19.98
N GLY A 289 0.06 -1.80 -19.49
CA GLY A 289 0.29 -2.74 -18.40
C GLY A 289 -0.41 -2.31 -17.11
N VAL A 290 -0.29 -1.04 -16.73
CA VAL A 290 -1.00 -0.48 -15.55
C VAL A 290 -2.52 -0.61 -15.71
N VAL A 291 -3.07 -0.25 -16.85
CA VAL A 291 -4.50 -0.36 -17.14
C VAL A 291 -4.98 -1.82 -17.06
N ASN A 292 -4.20 -2.76 -17.61
CA ASN A 292 -4.51 -4.18 -17.53
C ASN A 292 -4.51 -4.70 -16.08
N VAL A 293 -3.56 -4.28 -15.27
CA VAL A 293 -3.49 -4.64 -13.84
C VAL A 293 -4.71 -4.10 -13.10
N ILE A 294 -5.05 -2.82 -13.29
CA ILE A 294 -6.23 -2.19 -12.68
C ILE A 294 -7.51 -2.90 -13.14
N GLY A 295 -7.66 -3.14 -14.44
CA GLY A 295 -8.81 -3.85 -15.00
C GLY A 295 -8.96 -5.26 -14.42
N SER A 296 -7.84 -5.97 -14.23
CA SER A 296 -7.83 -7.30 -13.59
C SER A 296 -8.32 -7.24 -12.14
N TRP A 297 -7.99 -6.20 -11.39
CA TRP A 297 -8.46 -6.04 -10.01
C TRP A 297 -9.96 -5.80 -9.94
N PHE A 298 -10.50 -4.92 -10.80
CA PHE A 298 -11.95 -4.71 -10.90
C PHE A 298 -12.69 -5.99 -11.30
N PHE A 299 -12.17 -6.70 -12.29
CA PHE A 299 -12.75 -7.98 -12.71
C PHE A 299 -12.73 -9.02 -11.59
N THR A 300 -11.63 -9.09 -10.83
CA THR A 300 -11.51 -9.98 -9.67
C THR A 300 -12.52 -9.63 -8.58
N ALA A 301 -12.68 -8.34 -8.27
CA ALA A 301 -13.65 -7.88 -7.27
C ALA A 301 -15.09 -8.22 -7.69
N PHE A 302 -15.44 -7.94 -8.95
CA PHE A 302 -16.75 -8.26 -9.49
C PHE A 302 -17.03 -9.77 -9.49
N SER A 303 -16.06 -10.57 -9.93
CA SER A 303 -16.19 -12.04 -9.92
C SER A 303 -16.33 -12.59 -8.51
N ALA A 304 -15.57 -12.06 -7.55
CA ALA A 304 -15.66 -12.45 -6.15
C ALA A 304 -17.04 -12.13 -5.56
N PHE A 305 -17.59 -10.96 -5.88
CA PHE A 305 -18.95 -10.57 -5.47
C PHE A 305 -20.00 -11.54 -6.01
N CYS A 306 -19.96 -11.85 -7.31
CA CYS A 306 -20.89 -12.79 -7.94
C CYS A 306 -20.80 -14.19 -7.35
N VAL A 307 -19.58 -14.71 -7.17
CA VAL A 307 -19.32 -16.05 -6.59
C VAL A 307 -19.78 -16.08 -5.12
N CYS A 308 -19.53 -15.04 -4.34
CA CYS A 308 -20.00 -14.95 -2.97
C CYS A 308 -21.54 -14.98 -2.89
N GLY A 309 -22.23 -14.20 -3.72
CA GLY A 309 -23.69 -14.22 -3.82
C GLY A 309 -24.22 -15.60 -4.17
N LEU A 310 -23.61 -16.29 -5.13
CA LEU A 310 -23.98 -17.66 -5.51
C LEU A 310 -23.77 -18.64 -4.34
N ILE A 311 -22.66 -18.57 -3.64
CA ILE A 311 -22.36 -19.43 -2.49
C ILE A 311 -23.40 -19.22 -1.40
N VAL A 312 -23.72 -17.98 -1.04
CA VAL A 312 -24.73 -17.65 -0.02
C VAL A 312 -26.10 -18.19 -0.42
N PHE A 313 -26.50 -18.03 -1.69
CA PHE A 313 -27.74 -18.58 -2.22
C PHE A 313 -27.79 -20.11 -2.13
N LEU A 314 -26.72 -20.80 -2.51
CA LEU A 314 -26.63 -22.26 -2.39
C LEU A 314 -26.69 -22.74 -0.94
N ILE A 315 -26.06 -22.03 -0.02
CA ILE A 315 -26.12 -22.35 1.43
C ILE A 315 -27.54 -22.13 1.96
N HIS A 316 -28.22 -21.07 1.52
CA HIS A 316 -29.61 -20.80 1.96
C HIS A 316 -30.54 -21.95 1.58
N ILE A 317 -30.42 -22.52 0.37
CA ILE A 317 -31.25 -23.62 -0.11
C ILE A 317 -30.81 -24.96 0.49
N GLY A 318 -29.53 -25.29 0.38
CA GLY A 318 -29.00 -26.62 0.69
C GLY A 318 -28.50 -26.79 2.12
N LYS A 319 -28.54 -25.71 2.94
CA LYS A 319 -28.13 -25.70 4.34
C LYS A 319 -26.83 -26.44 4.59
N THR A 320 -26.76 -27.34 5.55
CA THR A 320 -25.56 -28.09 5.96
C THR A 320 -24.93 -28.90 4.80
N VAL A 321 -25.76 -29.49 3.94
CA VAL A 321 -25.26 -30.30 2.81
C VAL A 321 -24.51 -29.42 1.81
N ALA A 322 -25.05 -28.24 1.53
CA ALA A 322 -24.38 -27.27 0.63
C ALA A 322 -23.05 -26.79 1.23
N ILE A 323 -22.99 -26.51 2.53
CA ILE A 323 -21.76 -26.10 3.20
C ILE A 323 -20.66 -27.15 3.03
N ILE A 324 -20.98 -28.44 3.31
CA ILE A 324 -20.00 -29.54 3.17
C ILE A 324 -19.54 -29.68 1.72
N ALA A 325 -20.47 -29.63 0.76
CA ALA A 325 -20.13 -29.74 -0.67
C ALA A 325 -19.21 -28.58 -1.12
N ILE A 326 -19.52 -27.34 -0.73
CA ILE A 326 -18.72 -26.14 -1.06
C ILE A 326 -17.33 -26.25 -0.42
N MET A 327 -17.21 -26.73 0.81
CA MET A 327 -15.92 -26.94 1.45
C MET A 327 -15.06 -27.97 0.69
N ILE A 328 -15.63 -29.09 0.27
CA ILE A 328 -14.92 -30.12 -0.52
C ILE A 328 -14.48 -29.54 -1.87
N VAL A 329 -15.35 -28.85 -2.59
CA VAL A 329 -15.05 -28.21 -3.87
C VAL A 329 -13.94 -27.16 -3.71
N SER A 330 -14.02 -26.33 -2.67
CA SER A 330 -12.99 -25.32 -2.38
C SER A 330 -11.63 -25.95 -2.10
N ALA A 331 -11.61 -27.01 -1.28
CA ALA A 331 -10.36 -27.75 -1.00
C ALA A 331 -9.77 -28.38 -2.26
N ALA A 332 -10.61 -28.97 -3.11
CA ALA A 332 -10.17 -29.56 -4.38
C ALA A 332 -9.59 -28.50 -5.36
N ILE A 333 -10.23 -27.33 -5.45
CA ILE A 333 -9.75 -26.21 -6.28
C ILE A 333 -8.39 -25.70 -5.77
N ILE A 334 -8.23 -25.51 -4.45
CA ILE A 334 -6.98 -25.06 -3.84
C ILE A 334 -5.87 -26.07 -4.11
N TYR A 335 -6.13 -27.35 -3.91
CA TYR A 335 -5.17 -28.42 -4.17
C TYR A 335 -4.75 -28.47 -5.65
N ARG A 336 -5.72 -28.45 -6.57
CA ARG A 336 -5.46 -28.42 -8.02
C ARG A 336 -4.60 -27.22 -8.42
N ASN A 337 -4.94 -26.03 -7.91
CA ASN A 337 -4.19 -24.81 -8.20
C ASN A 337 -2.74 -24.88 -7.66
N HIS A 338 -2.55 -25.51 -6.50
CA HIS A 338 -1.20 -25.73 -5.95
C HIS A 338 -0.37 -26.64 -6.86
N VAL A 339 -0.93 -27.77 -7.29
CA VAL A 339 -0.26 -28.72 -8.19
C VAL A 339 0.09 -28.10 -9.55
N LEU A 340 -0.87 -27.35 -10.15
CA LEU A 340 -0.63 -26.69 -11.42
C LEU A 340 0.46 -25.60 -11.32
N PHE A 341 0.51 -24.87 -10.21
CA PHE A 341 1.54 -23.88 -9.99
C PHE A 341 2.93 -24.49 -9.85
N LYS A 342 3.04 -25.62 -9.13
CA LYS A 342 4.29 -26.36 -8.98
C LYS A 342 4.80 -26.85 -10.35
N LYS A 343 3.95 -27.46 -11.17
CA LYS A 343 4.31 -27.90 -12.54
C LYS A 343 4.80 -26.75 -13.45
N LYS A 344 4.19 -25.55 -13.37
CA LYS A 344 4.65 -24.37 -14.13
C LYS A 344 6.01 -23.85 -13.66
N GLY A 345 6.35 -24.01 -12.39
CA GLY A 345 7.65 -23.64 -11.83
C GLY A 345 8.77 -24.59 -12.31
N GLU A 346 8.49 -25.89 -12.45
CA GLU A 346 9.43 -26.90 -12.94
C GLU A 346 9.74 -26.77 -14.45
N ILE A 347 8.84 -26.22 -15.26
CA ILE A 347 9.03 -26.00 -16.70
C ILE A 347 9.90 -24.75 -17.01
N LYS A 348 10.15 -23.88 -16.04
CA LYS A 348 10.93 -22.64 -16.21
C LYS A 348 12.38 -22.74 -15.70
N ILE A 349 12.82 -23.90 -15.22
CA ILE A 349 14.19 -24.23 -14.91
C ILE A 349 14.78 -25.07 -16.02
#